data_ff00fd2ee3842b6064faf308f114fa6b
#
_entry.id   ff00fd2ee3842b6064faf308f114fa6b
#
_cell.length_a   1.000
_cell.length_b   1.000
_cell.length_c   1.000
_cell.angle_alpha   90.00
_cell.angle_beta   90.00
_cell.angle_gamma   90.00
#
_symmetry.space_group_name_H-M   'P 1'
#
loop_
_entity.id
_entity.type
_entity.pdbx_description
1 polymer ?
#
loop_
_entity_poly.entity_id
_entity_poly.type
_entity_poly.pdbx_seq_one_letter_code
_entity_poly.pdbx_strand_id
1 'polypeptide(L)'
;MDKTIIIQPESGLQFNWREIAADPSGRHESNIDLVAYKALYINKIAQARARGLEPVLVSLPVMDEDRYFAFITRGMSMQERKNLLYWLGGKTERLRNIHELYNLALFRLAATQCVHIIDITSPMLANPDYSELLEQDGVTLSEAGESLVNAEMMKVQVHETAA
;
A
#
# COMPACT_ATOMS: atom_id res chain seq x y z
N MET A 1 -16.79 -13.59 -22.87
CA MET A 1 -16.48 -13.52 -21.43
C MET A 1 -15.20 -12.75 -21.28
N ASP A 2 -15.30 -11.51 -20.83
CA ASP A 2 -14.11 -10.70 -20.59
C ASP A 2 -13.33 -11.30 -19.44
N LYS A 3 -12.07 -11.64 -19.68
CA LYS A 3 -11.23 -12.21 -18.64
C LYS A 3 -10.75 -11.09 -17.73
N THR A 4 -11.06 -11.18 -16.47
CA THR A 4 -10.61 -10.23 -15.44
C THR A 4 -9.12 -10.44 -15.12
N ILE A 5 -8.39 -9.35 -14.90
CA ILE A 5 -7.03 -9.36 -14.39
C ILE A 5 -6.94 -8.49 -13.13
N ILE A 6 -6.47 -9.09 -12.05
CA ILE A 6 -6.25 -8.38 -10.80
C ILE A 6 -4.87 -7.73 -10.82
N ILE A 7 -4.84 -6.41 -10.63
CA ILE A 7 -3.62 -5.62 -10.53
C ILE A 7 -3.32 -5.39 -9.06
N GLN A 8 -2.29 -6.09 -8.56
CA GLN A 8 -1.85 -6.00 -7.17
C GLN A 8 -1.26 -4.61 -6.87
N PRO A 9 -1.52 -4.05 -5.68
CA PRO A 9 -0.95 -2.79 -5.27
C PRO A 9 0.53 -2.95 -4.89
N GLU A 10 1.30 -1.91 -5.14
CA GLU A 10 2.68 -1.76 -4.67
C GLU A 10 2.74 -0.66 -3.62
N SER A 11 3.63 -0.82 -2.62
CA SER A 11 3.86 0.23 -1.63
C SER A 11 4.52 1.46 -2.26
N GLY A 12 4.09 2.64 -1.85
CA GLY A 12 4.76 3.90 -2.16
C GLY A 12 5.88 4.26 -1.19
N LEU A 13 6.07 3.48 -0.13
CA LEU A 13 7.12 3.69 0.88
C LEU A 13 8.47 3.12 0.42
N GLN A 14 8.98 3.62 -0.70
CA GLN A 14 10.23 3.17 -1.31
C GLN A 14 11.34 4.19 -1.08
N PHE A 15 11.57 4.54 0.18
CA PHE A 15 12.62 5.47 0.60
C PHE A 15 13.91 4.74 0.98
N ASN A 16 15.04 5.42 0.80
CA ASN A 16 16.31 4.98 1.38
C ASN A 16 16.40 5.46 2.85
N TRP A 17 15.90 4.65 3.75
CA TRP A 17 15.81 4.98 5.18
C TRP A 17 17.17 5.29 5.82
N ARG A 18 18.23 4.60 5.41
CA ARG A 18 19.59 4.83 5.92
C ARG A 18 20.15 6.16 5.47
N GLU A 19 19.88 6.56 4.25
CA GLU A 19 20.29 7.87 3.73
C GLU A 19 19.56 9.01 4.45
N ILE A 20 18.27 8.86 4.71
CA ILE A 20 17.49 9.82 5.49
C ILE A 20 18.04 9.92 6.92
N ALA A 21 18.33 8.78 7.56
CA ALA A 21 18.90 8.76 8.91
C ALA A 21 20.30 9.41 8.98
N ALA A 22 21.06 9.35 7.90
CA ALA A 22 22.38 9.99 7.80
C ALA A 22 22.28 11.51 7.56
N ASP A 23 21.28 11.97 6.81
CA ASP A 23 21.05 13.39 6.50
C ASP A 23 19.57 13.75 6.58
N PRO A 24 19.00 13.92 7.79
CA PRO A 24 17.58 14.17 7.99
C PRO A 24 17.12 15.56 7.53
N SER A 25 18.03 16.47 7.29
CA SER A 25 17.74 17.83 6.80
C SER A 25 17.72 17.91 5.27
N GLY A 26 18.23 16.88 4.59
CA GLY A 26 18.25 16.78 3.14
C GLY A 26 16.85 16.58 2.56
N ARG A 27 16.74 16.78 1.26
CA ARG A 27 15.54 16.44 0.51
C ARG A 27 15.57 14.95 0.15
N HIS A 28 14.58 14.22 0.61
CA HIS A 28 14.43 12.79 0.32
C HIS A 28 13.07 12.52 -0.31
N GLU A 29 13.10 11.74 -1.37
CA GLU A 29 11.90 11.36 -2.12
C GLU A 29 11.82 9.83 -2.19
N SER A 30 10.61 9.29 -2.29
CA SER A 30 10.41 7.89 -2.61
C SER A 30 10.95 7.59 -4.01
N ASN A 31 11.45 6.38 -4.24
CA ASN A 31 11.83 5.91 -5.58
C ASN A 31 10.66 5.98 -6.56
N ILE A 32 9.44 5.97 -6.05
CA ILE A 32 8.23 6.21 -6.82
C ILE A 32 7.40 7.28 -6.13
N ASP A 33 7.39 8.50 -6.66
CA ASP A 33 6.53 9.56 -6.17
C ASP A 33 5.06 9.33 -6.60
N LEU A 34 4.12 10.14 -6.09
CA LEU A 34 2.71 9.98 -6.39
C LEU A 34 2.37 10.16 -7.88
N VAL A 35 3.12 11.00 -8.59
CA VAL A 35 2.92 11.22 -10.04
C VAL A 35 3.33 9.97 -10.81
N ALA A 36 4.51 9.46 -10.54
CA ALA A 36 5.03 8.23 -11.15
C ALA A 36 4.17 7.00 -10.77
N TYR A 37 3.68 6.94 -9.55
CA TYR A 37 2.78 5.88 -9.07
C TYR A 37 1.47 5.86 -9.87
N LYS A 38 0.83 7.01 -10.05
CA LYS A 38 -0.40 7.12 -10.86
C LYS A 38 -0.14 6.72 -12.31
N ALA A 39 0.96 7.20 -12.89
CA ALA A 39 1.35 6.86 -14.26
C ALA A 39 1.57 5.35 -14.44
N LEU A 40 2.21 4.70 -13.47
CA LEU A 40 2.43 3.25 -13.46
C LEU A 40 1.10 2.48 -13.56
N TYR A 41 0.12 2.84 -12.72
CA TYR A 41 -1.18 2.13 -12.72
C TYR A 41 -2.05 2.46 -13.92
N ILE A 42 -2.03 3.70 -14.42
CA ILE A 42 -2.68 4.05 -15.69
C ILE A 42 -2.13 3.18 -16.81
N ASN A 43 -0.81 2.99 -16.87
CA ASN A 43 -0.17 2.13 -17.87
C ASN A 43 -0.55 0.66 -17.70
N LYS A 44 -0.56 0.13 -16.48
CA LYS A 44 -1.01 -1.25 -16.22
C LYS A 44 -2.46 -1.49 -16.67
N ILE A 45 -3.36 -0.54 -16.40
CA ILE A 45 -4.76 -0.57 -16.83
C ILE A 45 -4.85 -0.57 -18.37
N ALA A 46 -4.11 0.33 -19.02
CA ALA A 46 -4.10 0.43 -20.49
C ALA A 46 -3.58 -0.86 -21.14
N GLN A 47 -2.51 -1.44 -20.60
CA GLN A 47 -1.96 -2.71 -21.08
C GLN A 47 -2.94 -3.88 -20.90
N ALA A 48 -3.66 -3.94 -19.79
CA ALA A 48 -4.70 -4.96 -19.58
C ALA A 48 -5.80 -4.84 -20.64
N ARG A 49 -6.33 -3.64 -20.86
CA ARG A 49 -7.36 -3.36 -21.86
C ARG A 49 -6.91 -3.66 -23.28
N ALA A 50 -5.67 -3.33 -23.63
CA ALA A 50 -5.09 -3.64 -24.93
C ALA A 50 -5.01 -5.16 -25.22
N ARG A 51 -4.99 -5.98 -24.16
CA ARG A 51 -5.02 -7.45 -24.23
C ARG A 51 -6.45 -8.02 -24.18
N GLY A 52 -7.48 -7.17 -24.18
CA GLY A 52 -8.88 -7.57 -24.03
C GLY A 52 -9.21 -8.11 -22.64
N LEU A 53 -8.49 -7.65 -21.61
CA LEU A 53 -8.72 -8.02 -20.23
C LEU A 53 -9.42 -6.88 -19.47
N GLU A 54 -10.33 -7.22 -18.57
CA GLU A 54 -10.95 -6.27 -17.65
C GLU A 54 -10.05 -6.08 -16.41
N PRO A 55 -9.43 -4.90 -16.23
CA PRO A 55 -8.57 -4.66 -15.08
C PRO A 55 -9.39 -4.41 -13.81
N VAL A 56 -8.92 -4.98 -12.70
CA VAL A 56 -9.44 -4.73 -11.35
C VAL A 56 -8.27 -4.35 -10.46
N LEU A 57 -8.37 -3.19 -9.82
CA LEU A 57 -7.39 -2.76 -8.83
C LEU A 57 -7.68 -3.39 -7.46
N VAL A 58 -6.67 -3.40 -6.60
CA VAL A 58 -6.79 -3.77 -5.19
C VAL A 58 -6.23 -2.63 -4.36
N SER A 59 -6.92 -2.25 -3.29
CA SER A 59 -6.41 -1.24 -2.36
C SER A 59 -5.23 -1.76 -1.56
N LEU A 60 -4.48 -0.85 -0.93
CA LEU A 60 -3.35 -1.24 -0.07
C LEU A 60 -3.84 -1.83 1.25
N PRO A 61 -3.14 -2.82 1.81
CA PRO A 61 -3.35 -3.24 3.19
C PRO A 61 -3.13 -2.07 4.15
N VAL A 62 -3.69 -2.16 5.35
CA VAL A 62 -3.34 -1.25 6.45
C VAL A 62 -1.89 -1.46 6.86
N MET A 63 -1.30 -0.50 7.56
CA MET A 63 0.01 -0.66 8.18
C MET A 63 -0.04 -0.38 9.68
N ASP A 64 0.84 -1.05 10.43
CA ASP A 64 1.18 -0.71 11.79
C ASP A 64 2.47 0.11 11.76
N GLU A 65 2.35 1.41 11.88
CA GLU A 65 3.47 2.35 11.73
C GLU A 65 4.56 2.18 12.77
N ASP A 66 4.22 1.76 13.97
CA ASP A 66 5.21 1.57 15.04
C ASP A 66 6.05 0.31 14.80
N ARG A 67 5.42 -0.78 14.39
CA ARG A 67 6.13 -1.99 13.97
C ARG A 67 6.98 -1.73 12.73
N TYR A 68 6.44 -1.01 11.77
CA TYR A 68 7.18 -0.67 10.55
C TYR A 68 8.39 0.23 10.85
N PHE A 69 8.23 1.23 11.70
CA PHE A 69 9.35 2.06 12.15
C PHE A 69 10.43 1.23 12.84
N ALA A 70 10.05 0.33 13.74
CA ALA A 70 10.98 -0.58 14.38
C ALA A 70 11.73 -1.46 13.36
N PHE A 71 11.02 -1.93 12.35
CA PHE A 71 11.58 -2.75 11.28
C PHE A 71 12.59 -1.99 10.41
N ILE A 72 12.25 -0.80 9.91
CA ILE A 72 13.15 0.00 9.05
C ILE A 72 14.34 0.56 9.80
N THR A 73 14.25 0.71 11.12
CA THR A 73 15.33 1.22 11.96
C THR A 73 16.14 0.11 12.65
N ARG A 74 15.85 -1.17 12.38
CA ARG A 74 16.66 -2.26 12.93
C ARG A 74 18.12 -2.12 12.50
N GLY A 75 19.03 -2.30 13.45
CA GLY A 75 20.47 -2.15 13.20
C GLY A 75 20.96 -0.70 13.11
N MET A 76 20.08 0.29 13.24
CA MET A 76 20.45 1.69 13.34
C MET A 76 20.82 2.07 14.79
N SER A 77 21.76 3.01 14.91
CA SER A 77 22.09 3.63 16.19
C SER A 77 20.90 4.44 16.73
N MET A 78 20.97 4.79 18.02
CA MET A 78 19.96 5.67 18.62
C MET A 78 19.90 7.04 17.92
N GLN A 79 21.05 7.57 17.49
CA GLN A 79 21.09 8.85 16.79
C GLN A 79 20.44 8.77 15.40
N GLU A 80 20.71 7.70 14.66
CA GLU A 80 20.08 7.48 13.36
C GLU A 80 18.55 7.33 13.48
N ARG A 81 18.07 6.62 14.49
CA ARG A 81 16.62 6.51 14.77
C ARG A 81 15.99 7.88 15.09
N LYS A 82 16.67 8.71 15.90
CA LYS A 82 16.22 10.08 16.20
C LYS A 82 16.20 10.95 14.95
N ASN A 83 17.21 10.84 14.10
CA ASN A 83 17.28 11.56 12.83
C ASN A 83 16.11 11.19 11.92
N LEU A 84 15.84 9.90 11.78
CA LEU A 84 14.71 9.44 10.96
C LEU A 84 13.38 9.92 11.54
N LEU A 85 13.19 9.84 12.85
CA LEU A 85 12.00 10.35 13.51
C LEU A 85 11.85 11.87 13.34
N TYR A 86 12.95 12.61 13.39
CA TYR A 86 12.96 14.05 13.11
C TYR A 86 12.48 14.35 11.68
N TRP A 87 12.97 13.62 10.68
CA TRP A 87 12.51 13.75 9.29
C TRP A 87 11.01 13.45 9.14
N LEU A 88 10.49 12.51 9.91
CA LEU A 88 9.05 12.20 9.98
C LEU A 88 8.22 13.26 10.73
N GLY A 89 8.82 14.35 11.22
CA GLY A 89 8.13 15.36 12.01
C GLY A 89 7.89 14.97 13.45
N GLY A 90 8.66 14.02 13.99
CA GLY A 90 8.61 13.56 15.37
C GLY A 90 7.56 12.50 15.67
N LYS A 91 6.89 11.97 14.64
CA LYS A 91 5.80 10.98 14.80
C LYS A 91 5.87 9.86 13.76
N THR A 92 5.75 8.63 14.21
CA THR A 92 5.68 7.43 13.34
C THR A 92 4.43 7.43 12.47
N GLU A 93 3.34 8.05 12.92
CA GLU A 93 2.09 8.23 12.15
C GLU A 93 2.32 8.83 10.75
N ARG A 94 3.41 9.57 10.55
CA ARG A 94 3.74 10.13 9.25
C ARG A 94 3.96 9.04 8.20
N LEU A 95 4.49 7.88 8.58
CA LEU A 95 4.64 6.71 7.70
C LEU A 95 3.28 6.22 7.20
N ARG A 96 2.32 6.06 8.13
CA ARG A 96 0.94 5.71 7.77
C ARG A 96 0.30 6.75 6.85
N ASN A 97 0.48 8.03 7.15
CA ASN A 97 -0.09 9.11 6.33
C ASN A 97 0.45 9.08 4.89
N ILE A 98 1.75 8.84 4.71
CA ILE A 98 2.34 8.67 3.39
C ILE A 98 1.74 7.45 2.69
N HIS A 99 1.67 6.32 3.38
CA HIS A 99 1.07 5.09 2.86
C HIS A 99 -0.37 5.31 2.38
N GLU A 100 -1.19 6.00 3.17
CA GLU A 100 -2.58 6.31 2.82
C GLU A 100 -2.71 7.27 1.62
N LEU A 101 -1.76 8.17 1.39
CA LEU A 101 -1.77 9.00 0.19
C LEU A 101 -1.68 8.15 -1.10
N TYR A 102 -0.87 7.10 -1.09
CA TYR A 102 -0.78 6.15 -2.21
C TYR A 102 -2.06 5.30 -2.32
N ASN A 103 -2.63 4.88 -1.21
CA ASN A 103 -3.89 4.16 -1.19
C ASN A 103 -5.04 4.99 -1.77
N LEU A 104 -5.17 6.24 -1.36
CA LEU A 104 -6.16 7.17 -1.92
C LEU A 104 -5.94 7.41 -3.42
N ALA A 105 -4.70 7.40 -3.88
CA ALA A 105 -4.40 7.50 -5.31
C ALA A 105 -5.00 6.33 -6.10
N LEU A 106 -4.97 5.10 -5.57
CA LEU A 106 -5.58 3.93 -6.19
C LEU A 106 -7.11 4.08 -6.30
N PHE A 107 -7.78 4.52 -5.23
CA PHE A 107 -9.23 4.78 -5.25
C PHE A 107 -9.61 5.86 -6.27
N ARG A 108 -8.85 6.93 -6.35
CA ARG A 108 -9.08 8.00 -7.36
C ARG A 108 -8.86 7.51 -8.77
N LEU A 109 -7.83 6.69 -9.00
CA LEU A 109 -7.59 6.07 -10.29
C LEU A 109 -8.72 5.13 -10.69
N ALA A 110 -9.22 4.32 -9.78
CA ALA A 110 -10.36 3.46 -10.03
C ALA A 110 -11.56 4.26 -10.53
N ALA A 111 -11.87 5.37 -9.86
CA ALA A 111 -12.98 6.24 -10.24
C ALA A 111 -12.73 6.93 -11.60
N THR A 112 -11.55 7.51 -11.83
CA THR A 112 -11.25 8.27 -13.05
C THR A 112 -11.02 7.40 -14.28
N GLN A 113 -10.52 6.19 -14.09
CA GLN A 113 -10.30 5.21 -15.16
C GLN A 113 -11.50 4.27 -15.38
N CYS A 114 -12.56 4.43 -14.60
CA CYS A 114 -13.73 3.54 -14.63
C CYS A 114 -13.34 2.06 -14.52
N VAL A 115 -12.52 1.73 -13.55
CA VAL A 115 -12.14 0.37 -13.19
C VAL A 115 -12.64 0.02 -11.80
N HIS A 116 -12.97 -1.26 -11.59
CA HIS A 116 -13.34 -1.75 -10.27
C HIS A 116 -12.12 -1.78 -9.35
N ILE A 117 -12.33 -1.50 -8.06
CA ILE A 117 -11.32 -1.67 -7.01
C ILE A 117 -11.86 -2.55 -5.90
N ILE A 118 -11.10 -3.56 -5.54
CA ILE A 118 -11.37 -4.41 -4.37
C ILE A 118 -10.82 -3.68 -3.15
N ASP A 119 -11.71 -3.21 -2.30
CA ASP A 119 -11.34 -2.53 -1.06
C ASP A 119 -11.02 -3.55 0.04
N ILE A 120 -9.74 -3.83 0.23
CA ILE A 120 -9.25 -4.64 1.34
C ILE A 120 -8.91 -3.78 2.57
N THR A 121 -8.76 -2.48 2.39
CA THR A 121 -8.38 -1.55 3.46
C THR A 121 -9.48 -1.40 4.49
N SER A 122 -10.72 -1.17 4.05
CA SER A 122 -11.86 -0.95 4.95
C SER A 122 -12.14 -2.13 5.87
N PRO A 123 -12.23 -3.38 5.42
CA PRO A 123 -12.45 -4.52 6.32
C PRO A 123 -11.27 -4.76 7.27
N MET A 124 -10.04 -4.45 6.87
CA MET A 124 -8.89 -4.51 7.77
C MET A 124 -8.98 -3.46 8.88
N LEU A 125 -9.31 -2.20 8.52
CA LEU A 125 -9.49 -1.11 9.48
C LEU A 125 -10.68 -1.34 10.44
N ALA A 126 -11.71 -2.05 9.98
CA ALA A 126 -12.87 -2.39 10.81
C ALA A 126 -12.53 -3.42 11.91
N ASN A 127 -11.41 -4.11 11.80
CA ASN A 127 -10.93 -5.02 12.85
C ASN A 127 -10.27 -4.19 13.96
N PRO A 128 -10.76 -4.26 15.22
CA PRO A 128 -10.17 -3.53 16.34
C PRO A 128 -8.70 -3.88 16.57
N ASP A 129 -8.33 -5.12 16.27
CA ASP A 129 -6.98 -5.66 16.43
C ASP A 129 -6.30 -5.87 15.06
N TYR A 130 -6.38 -4.89 14.18
CA TYR A 130 -5.85 -5.02 12.81
C TYR A 130 -4.34 -5.35 12.76
N SER A 131 -3.60 -5.05 13.83
CA SER A 131 -2.19 -5.45 13.94
C SER A 131 -1.98 -6.96 13.87
N GLU A 132 -2.98 -7.76 14.25
CA GLU A 132 -2.94 -9.23 14.13
C GLU A 132 -3.04 -9.71 12.67
N LEU A 133 -3.52 -8.84 11.77
CA LEU A 133 -3.57 -9.11 10.34
C LEU A 133 -2.22 -8.88 9.64
N LEU A 134 -1.22 -8.41 10.39
CA LEU A 134 0.11 -8.07 9.91
C LEU A 134 1.20 -8.87 10.62
N GLU A 135 2.28 -9.12 9.91
CA GLU A 135 3.51 -9.68 10.46
C GLU A 135 4.26 -8.64 11.33
N GLN A 136 5.41 -9.04 11.88
CA GLN A 136 6.21 -8.20 12.77
C GLN A 136 6.79 -6.95 12.11
N ASP A 137 6.88 -6.92 10.79
CA ASP A 137 7.34 -5.75 10.03
C ASP A 137 6.26 -4.66 9.89
N GLY A 138 5.04 -4.92 10.32
CA GLY A 138 3.93 -3.98 10.30
C GLY A 138 3.31 -3.71 8.92
N VAL A 139 3.70 -4.42 7.87
CA VAL A 139 3.20 -4.21 6.49
C VAL A 139 2.88 -5.51 5.76
N THR A 140 3.60 -6.59 6.01
CA THR A 140 3.32 -7.90 5.41
C THR A 140 2.09 -8.52 6.06
N LEU A 141 1.20 -9.10 5.25
CA LEU A 141 0.01 -9.79 5.77
C LEU A 141 0.41 -11.04 6.55
N SER A 142 -0.20 -11.22 7.73
CA SER A 142 -0.18 -12.48 8.45
C SER A 142 -1.10 -13.49 7.76
N GLU A 143 -1.10 -14.74 8.23
CA GLU A 143 -2.04 -15.77 7.75
C GLU A 143 -3.51 -15.30 7.89
N ALA A 144 -3.86 -14.65 9.02
CA ALA A 144 -5.18 -14.07 9.22
C ALA A 144 -5.47 -12.93 8.25
N GLY A 145 -4.48 -12.09 7.96
CA GLY A 145 -4.57 -11.01 6.98
C GLY A 145 -4.77 -11.54 5.57
N GLU A 146 -4.02 -12.55 5.17
CA GLU A 146 -4.18 -13.20 3.86
C GLU A 146 -5.56 -13.84 3.71
N SER A 147 -6.08 -14.49 4.76
CA SER A 147 -7.42 -15.08 4.75
C SER A 147 -8.51 -14.02 4.54
N LEU A 148 -8.39 -12.86 5.20
CA LEU A 148 -9.32 -11.75 5.03
C LEU A 148 -9.27 -11.21 3.59
N VAL A 149 -8.08 -10.97 3.05
CA VAL A 149 -7.89 -10.46 1.69
C VAL A 149 -8.42 -11.44 0.65
N ASN A 150 -8.15 -12.73 0.79
CA ASN A 150 -8.68 -13.76 -0.09
C ASN A 150 -10.22 -13.81 -0.06
N ALA A 151 -10.83 -13.65 1.10
CA ALA A 151 -12.29 -13.59 1.23
C ALA A 151 -12.88 -12.38 0.46
N GLU A 152 -12.25 -11.22 0.54
CA GLU A 152 -12.68 -10.03 -0.22
C GLU A 152 -12.51 -10.22 -1.74
N MET A 153 -11.41 -10.83 -2.17
CA MET A 153 -11.18 -11.13 -3.59
C MET A 153 -12.20 -12.12 -4.16
N MET A 154 -12.59 -13.13 -3.38
CA MET A 154 -13.59 -14.12 -3.80
C MET A 154 -14.99 -13.52 -4.00
N LYS A 155 -15.35 -12.45 -3.27
CA LYS A 155 -16.64 -11.76 -3.45
C LYS A 155 -16.81 -11.21 -4.87
N VAL A 156 -15.75 -10.74 -5.49
CA VAL A 156 -15.78 -10.23 -6.88
C VAL A 156 -16.01 -11.36 -7.87
N GLN A 157 -15.37 -12.50 -7.70
CA GLN A 157 -15.53 -13.67 -8.58
C GLN A 157 -16.94 -14.27 -8.54
N VAL A 158 -17.63 -14.21 -7.39
CA VAL A 158 -19.00 -14.72 -7.24
C VAL A 158 -20.02 -13.81 -7.92
N HIS A 159 -19.80 -12.49 -7.96
CA HIS A 159 -20.70 -11.56 -8.68
C HIS A 159 -20.60 -11.69 -10.20
N GLU A 160 -19.47 -12.11 -10.74
CA GLU A 160 -19.29 -12.37 -12.18
C GLU A 160 -20.01 -13.67 -12.62
N THR A 161 -20.21 -14.62 -11.71
CA THR A 161 -20.93 -15.88 -12.00
C THR A 161 -22.45 -15.77 -11.82
N ALA A 162 -22.95 -14.72 -11.17
CA ALA A 162 -24.38 -14.52 -10.89
C ALA A 162 -25.09 -13.54 -11.84
N ALA A 163 -24.35 -12.95 -12.75
CA ALA A 163 -24.85 -12.09 -13.84
C ALA A 163 -24.88 -12.88 -15.16
#